data_916d47ba12e56236708ba22db1cf0ad5
#
_entry.id   916d47ba12e56236708ba22db1cf0ad5
#
_cell.length_a   1.000
_cell.length_b   1.000
_cell.length_c   1.000
_cell.angle_alpha   90.00
_cell.angle_beta   90.00
_cell.angle_gamma   90.00
#
_symmetry.space_group_name_H-M   'P 1'
#
loop_
_entity.id
_entity.type
_entity.pdbx_description
1 polymer ?
#
loop_
_entity_poly.entity_id
_entity_poly.type
_entity_poly.pdbx_seq_one_letter_code
_entity_poly.pdbx_strand_id
1 'polypeptide(L)'
;MSNLNILKPSKDNLNTFILLGSIFIVLSFIDILLNTFLDRNITGFLPSIISYFSPLMFGFFGLHFIRIEYSGNRHLDKINKSLNSNSFNALLTLIITFVLIKYIPPMLNWFIFDADFAGSTKQDCTSGGACWVFVKVWMKRFMYGMYPDAEQWRINIAFLILFASIGLIFLLPQKFKKYIIIYLLFIYPIIALNLISGGVFGLKWIETGAWGGLSLTLIVSAFALIFCFPVGMFLAMGRRSDLPAIKYCSIGFIELWRGVPLITVLFMSAVMFPMFLPDGTFMDKLMRVIIAITLFEAAYMAEVI
;
A
#
# COMPACT_ATOMS: atom_id res chain seq x y z
N MET A 1 4.09 46.46 -11.93
CA MET A 1 3.83 45.27 -11.13
C MET A 1 3.32 45.66 -9.76
N SER A 2 2.13 46.17 -9.73
CA SER A 2 1.52 46.79 -8.55
C SER A 2 0.04 46.47 -8.59
N ASN A 3 -0.51 46.22 -7.42
CA ASN A 3 -1.91 46.17 -7.12
C ASN A 3 -2.69 44.88 -7.40
N LEU A 4 -2.48 43.93 -6.50
CA LEU A 4 -3.54 43.01 -6.09
C LEU A 4 -3.72 43.10 -4.57
N ASN A 5 -3.95 44.32 -4.11
CA ASN A 5 -4.55 44.64 -2.80
C ASN A 5 -6.08 44.54 -2.91
N ILE A 6 -6.61 43.45 -3.39
CA ILE A 6 -8.04 43.23 -3.45
C ILE A 6 -8.44 42.37 -2.24
N LEU A 7 -9.20 43.04 -1.35
CA LEU A 7 -9.95 42.49 -0.23
C LEU A 7 -9.12 42.09 1.02
N LYS A 8 -8.62 43.07 1.76
CA LYS A 8 -8.70 43.02 3.22
C LYS A 8 -10.13 43.35 3.61
N PRO A 9 -10.96 42.39 4.04
CA PRO A 9 -12.29 42.71 4.54
C PRO A 9 -12.12 43.59 5.78
N SER A 10 -12.96 44.61 5.91
CA SER A 10 -13.04 45.41 7.14
C SER A 10 -13.39 44.45 8.29
N LYS A 11 -13.01 44.79 9.56
CA LYS A 11 -13.30 43.92 10.72
C LYS A 11 -14.79 43.52 10.81
N ASP A 12 -15.69 44.41 10.39
CA ASP A 12 -17.14 44.17 10.43
C ASP A 12 -17.63 43.19 9.39
N ASN A 13 -17.03 43.19 8.19
CA ASN A 13 -17.29 42.18 7.16
C ASN A 13 -16.72 40.83 7.53
N LEU A 14 -15.61 40.79 8.25
CA LEU A 14 -14.99 39.55 8.72
C LEU A 14 -15.89 38.78 9.70
N ASN A 15 -16.46 39.46 10.70
CA ASN A 15 -17.39 38.89 11.66
C ASN A 15 -18.66 38.32 10.99
N THR A 16 -19.20 39.05 9.99
CA THR A 16 -20.36 38.59 9.23
C THR A 16 -20.03 37.36 8.37
N PHE A 17 -18.84 37.31 7.76
CA PHE A 17 -18.36 36.15 7.01
C PHE A 17 -18.13 34.91 7.93
N ILE A 18 -17.58 35.11 9.11
CA ILE A 18 -17.38 34.05 10.11
C ILE A 18 -18.73 33.51 10.58
N LEU A 19 -19.68 34.37 10.87
CA LEU A 19 -21.04 34.00 11.29
C LEU A 19 -21.78 33.21 10.19
N LEU A 20 -21.77 33.68 8.96
CA LEU A 20 -22.36 32.96 7.82
C LEU A 20 -21.66 31.63 7.56
N GLY A 21 -20.33 31.59 7.62
CA GLY A 21 -19.55 30.37 7.47
C GLY A 21 -19.88 29.34 8.55
N SER A 22 -19.98 29.73 9.82
CA SER A 22 -20.34 28.84 10.91
C SER A 22 -21.77 28.29 10.79
N ILE A 23 -22.72 29.12 10.36
CA ILE A 23 -24.10 28.66 10.09
C ILE A 23 -24.11 27.64 8.96
N PHE A 24 -23.41 27.90 7.86
CA PHE A 24 -23.30 26.92 6.75
C PHE A 24 -22.62 25.62 7.16
N ILE A 25 -21.58 25.67 8.00
CA ILE A 25 -20.92 24.48 8.56
C ILE A 25 -21.91 23.65 9.37
N VAL A 26 -22.66 24.28 10.26
CA VAL A 26 -23.67 23.59 11.10
C VAL A 26 -24.78 23.00 10.23
N LEU A 27 -25.28 23.73 9.25
CA LEU A 27 -26.34 23.25 8.35
C LEU A 27 -25.85 22.08 7.49
N SER A 28 -24.62 22.15 6.98
CA SER A 28 -24.02 21.05 6.20
C SER A 28 -23.76 19.82 7.06
N PHE A 29 -23.36 19.99 8.30
CA PHE A 29 -23.18 18.89 9.24
C PHE A 29 -24.52 18.24 9.61
N ILE A 30 -25.55 19.03 9.81
CA ILE A 30 -26.91 18.54 10.06
C ILE A 30 -27.44 17.77 8.83
N ASP A 31 -27.23 18.29 7.62
CA ASP A 31 -27.65 17.63 6.37
C ASP A 31 -26.92 16.29 6.17
N ILE A 32 -25.62 16.24 6.42
CA ILE A 32 -24.83 14.99 6.38
C ILE A 32 -25.35 14.00 7.43
N LEU A 33 -25.60 14.44 8.66
CA LEU A 33 -26.18 13.59 9.73
C LEU A 33 -27.56 13.08 9.33
N LEU A 34 -28.44 13.92 8.83
CA LEU A 34 -29.79 13.54 8.43
C LEU A 34 -29.79 12.55 7.26
N ASN A 35 -28.94 12.76 6.27
CA ASN A 35 -28.85 11.85 5.12
C ASN A 35 -28.10 10.54 5.42
N THR A 36 -27.12 10.56 6.34
CA THR A 36 -26.31 9.36 6.67
C THR A 36 -26.97 8.48 7.72
N PHE A 37 -27.63 9.07 8.73
CA PHE A 37 -28.18 8.31 9.87
C PHE A 37 -29.69 8.09 9.83
N LEU A 38 -30.45 8.91 9.11
CA LEU A 38 -31.91 8.81 9.08
C LEU A 38 -32.47 8.20 7.79
N ASP A 39 -31.60 7.82 6.84
CA ASP A 39 -31.96 7.20 5.54
C ASP A 39 -33.19 7.87 4.89
N ARG A 40 -33.34 9.17 5.08
CA ARG A 40 -34.42 9.96 4.48
C ARG A 40 -34.00 10.40 3.10
N ASN A 41 -34.43 9.65 2.09
CA ASN A 41 -34.48 10.12 0.71
C ASN A 41 -35.41 11.36 0.63
N ILE A 42 -34.87 12.53 0.98
CA ILE A 42 -35.57 13.80 0.79
C ILE A 42 -35.54 14.09 -0.71
N THR A 43 -36.56 13.60 -1.43
CA THR A 43 -36.75 13.84 -2.85
C THR A 43 -37.32 15.25 -3.06
N GLY A 44 -36.44 16.18 -3.41
CA GLY A 44 -36.84 17.55 -3.79
C GLY A 44 -35.66 18.31 -4.44
N PHE A 45 -35.97 19.22 -5.33
CA PHE A 45 -34.96 20.00 -6.08
C PHE A 45 -34.05 20.84 -5.16
N LEU A 46 -34.60 21.51 -4.18
CA LEU A 46 -33.88 22.35 -3.21
C LEU A 46 -33.00 21.52 -2.25
N PRO A 47 -33.48 20.45 -1.62
CA PRO A 47 -32.65 19.57 -0.80
C PRO A 47 -31.51 18.94 -1.59
N SER A 48 -31.73 18.55 -2.84
CA SER A 48 -30.67 17.99 -3.69
C SER A 48 -29.55 19.00 -3.97
N ILE A 49 -29.90 20.26 -4.25
CA ILE A 49 -28.90 21.33 -4.45
C ILE A 49 -28.10 21.58 -3.17
N ILE A 50 -28.77 21.67 -2.01
CA ILE A 50 -28.10 21.87 -0.72
C ILE A 50 -27.18 20.71 -0.40
N SER A 51 -27.61 19.45 -0.61
CA SER A 51 -26.81 18.26 -0.40
C SER A 51 -25.56 18.19 -1.32
N TYR A 52 -25.67 18.68 -2.56
CA TYR A 52 -24.52 18.71 -3.48
C TYR A 52 -23.57 19.89 -3.21
N PHE A 53 -24.07 21.05 -2.80
CA PHE A 53 -23.24 22.24 -2.60
C PHE A 53 -22.76 22.42 -1.16
N SER A 54 -23.45 21.83 -0.18
CA SER A 54 -23.06 21.96 1.23
C SER A 54 -21.63 21.49 1.52
N PRO A 55 -21.14 20.34 1.00
CA PRO A 55 -19.76 19.92 1.24
C PRO A 55 -18.73 20.82 0.56
N LEU A 56 -19.06 21.42 -0.59
CA LEU A 56 -18.21 22.39 -1.29
C LEU A 56 -18.07 23.68 -0.46
N MET A 57 -19.18 24.19 0.06
CA MET A 57 -19.20 25.36 0.95
C MET A 57 -18.49 25.05 2.27
N PHE A 58 -18.71 23.86 2.85
CA PHE A 58 -18.00 23.41 4.04
C PHE A 58 -16.48 23.38 3.83
N GLY A 59 -16.00 22.81 2.71
CA GLY A 59 -14.58 22.80 2.35
C GLY A 59 -14.02 24.22 2.21
N PHE A 60 -14.74 25.10 1.52
CA PHE A 60 -14.32 26.49 1.31
C PHE A 60 -14.27 27.29 2.61
N PHE A 61 -15.34 27.24 3.41
CA PHE A 61 -15.39 27.95 4.69
C PHE A 61 -14.49 27.33 5.75
N GLY A 62 -14.35 26.01 5.78
CA GLY A 62 -13.42 25.32 6.67
C GLY A 62 -11.97 25.71 6.42
N LEU A 63 -11.55 25.78 5.15
CA LEU A 63 -10.21 26.22 4.77
C LEU A 63 -10.00 27.71 5.11
N HIS A 64 -11.03 28.54 4.92
CA HIS A 64 -10.96 29.95 5.26
C HIS A 64 -10.93 30.20 6.77
N PHE A 65 -11.68 29.40 7.55
CA PHE A 65 -11.70 29.43 9.02
C PHE A 65 -10.34 28.99 9.60
N ILE A 66 -9.76 27.89 9.11
CA ILE A 66 -8.42 27.44 9.49
C ILE A 66 -7.37 28.51 9.20
N ARG A 67 -7.52 29.26 8.11
CA ARG A 67 -6.61 30.37 7.75
C ARG A 67 -6.64 31.52 8.74
N ILE A 68 -7.81 31.81 9.34
CA ILE A 68 -7.99 33.00 10.20
C ILE A 68 -7.61 32.72 11.64
N GLU A 69 -7.97 31.57 12.20
CA GLU A 69 -7.91 31.31 13.64
C GLU A 69 -6.57 30.71 14.11
N TYR A 70 -5.83 30.05 13.23
CA TYR A 70 -4.59 29.37 13.58
C TYR A 70 -3.30 30.09 13.14
N SER A 71 -3.36 31.39 12.92
CA SER A 71 -2.18 32.20 12.54
C SER A 71 -1.05 32.22 13.59
N GLY A 72 -1.28 31.65 14.79
CA GLY A 72 -0.28 31.52 15.87
C GLY A 72 0.49 30.20 15.90
N ASN A 73 0.07 29.16 15.16
CA ASN A 73 0.74 27.86 15.22
C ASN A 73 1.60 27.63 13.97
N ARG A 74 2.93 27.64 14.17
CA ARG A 74 3.95 27.58 13.10
C ARG A 74 3.81 26.37 12.17
N HIS A 75 3.30 25.24 12.65
CA HIS A 75 3.09 24.04 11.84
C HIS A 75 1.86 24.17 10.95
N LEU A 76 0.75 24.67 11.49
CA LEU A 76 -0.49 24.86 10.72
C LEU A 76 -0.33 25.98 9.68
N ASP A 77 0.44 27.02 9.99
CA ASP A 77 0.78 28.08 9.06
C ASP A 77 1.61 27.58 7.86
N LYS A 78 2.53 26.64 8.09
CA LYS A 78 3.28 25.96 7.02
C LYS A 78 2.37 25.13 6.12
N ILE A 79 1.47 24.34 6.72
CA ILE A 79 0.51 23.50 5.99
C ILE A 79 -0.43 24.38 5.15
N ASN A 80 -0.97 25.43 5.75
CA ASN A 80 -1.88 26.37 5.07
C ASN A 80 -1.20 27.09 3.90
N LYS A 81 0.04 27.55 4.08
CA LYS A 81 0.83 28.16 3.00
C LYS A 81 1.14 27.16 1.88
N SER A 82 1.36 25.90 2.19
CA SER A 82 1.59 24.85 1.20
C SER A 82 0.31 24.53 0.42
N LEU A 83 -0.82 24.36 1.10
CA LEU A 83 -2.11 24.03 0.49
C LEU A 83 -2.70 25.16 -0.35
N ASN A 84 -2.43 26.42 0.01
CA ASN A 84 -2.95 27.62 -0.65
C ASN A 84 -1.85 28.42 -1.37
N SER A 85 -0.73 27.81 -1.72
CA SER A 85 0.41 28.49 -2.34
C SER A 85 0.10 29.09 -3.72
N ASN A 86 -0.79 28.44 -4.47
CA ASN A 86 -1.22 28.86 -5.81
C ASN A 86 -2.71 28.57 -5.98
N SER A 87 -3.40 29.29 -6.88
CA SER A 87 -4.83 29.08 -7.20
C SER A 87 -5.15 27.64 -7.58
N PHE A 88 -4.24 26.96 -8.29
CA PHE A 88 -4.38 25.55 -8.62
C PHE A 88 -4.35 24.64 -7.39
N ASN A 89 -3.42 24.85 -6.46
CA ASN A 89 -3.33 24.09 -5.21
C ASN A 89 -4.55 24.35 -4.32
N ALA A 90 -5.04 25.56 -4.24
CA ALA A 90 -6.26 25.89 -3.51
C ALA A 90 -7.48 25.17 -4.08
N LEU A 91 -7.64 25.17 -5.42
CA LEU A 91 -8.70 24.43 -6.10
C LEU A 91 -8.59 22.92 -5.85
N LEU A 92 -7.39 22.35 -5.99
CA LEU A 92 -7.14 20.94 -5.75
C LEU A 92 -7.44 20.55 -4.29
N THR A 93 -7.03 21.36 -3.33
CA THR A 93 -7.32 21.16 -1.90
C THR A 93 -8.83 21.16 -1.65
N LEU A 94 -9.55 22.07 -2.28
CA LEU A 94 -11.01 22.18 -2.17
C LEU A 94 -11.69 20.93 -2.75
N ILE A 95 -11.27 20.46 -3.92
CA ILE A 95 -11.79 19.22 -4.54
C ILE A 95 -11.51 18.02 -3.66
N ILE A 96 -10.28 17.87 -3.17
CA ILE A 96 -9.91 16.74 -2.29
C ILE A 96 -10.73 16.79 -1.00
N THR A 97 -10.85 17.96 -0.37
CA THR A 97 -11.65 18.10 0.87
C THR A 97 -13.12 17.74 0.63
N PHE A 98 -13.68 18.19 -0.50
CA PHE A 98 -15.04 17.82 -0.90
C PHE A 98 -15.21 16.29 -1.06
N VAL A 99 -14.28 15.64 -1.78
CA VAL A 99 -14.29 14.18 -1.96
C VAL A 99 -14.19 13.45 -0.62
N LEU A 100 -13.30 13.89 0.25
CA LEU A 100 -13.12 13.27 1.57
C LEU A 100 -14.38 13.40 2.43
N ILE A 101 -14.97 14.58 2.50
CA ILE A 101 -16.18 14.83 3.30
C ILE A 101 -17.38 14.05 2.74
N LYS A 102 -17.48 13.95 1.41
CA LYS A 102 -18.59 13.23 0.76
C LYS A 102 -18.50 11.72 0.90
N TYR A 103 -17.28 11.15 0.82
CA TYR A 103 -17.10 9.70 0.73
C TYR A 103 -16.65 9.04 2.03
N ILE A 104 -15.93 9.76 2.92
CA ILE A 104 -15.45 9.16 4.18
C ILE A 104 -16.62 8.78 5.11
N PRO A 105 -17.61 9.63 5.39
CA PRO A 105 -18.70 9.25 6.31
C PRO A 105 -19.48 8.03 5.85
N PRO A 106 -19.98 7.95 4.60
CA PRO A 106 -20.67 6.75 4.13
C PRO A 106 -19.77 5.50 4.14
N MET A 107 -18.48 5.66 3.81
CA MET A 107 -17.52 4.57 3.85
C MET A 107 -17.29 4.07 5.28
N LEU A 108 -17.16 4.98 6.25
CA LEU A 108 -17.05 4.62 7.67
C LEU A 108 -18.32 3.95 8.19
N ASN A 109 -19.50 4.43 7.77
CA ASN A 109 -20.77 3.82 8.11
C ASN A 109 -20.80 2.38 7.61
N TRP A 110 -20.57 2.16 6.32
CA TRP A 110 -20.50 0.83 5.72
C TRP A 110 -19.45 -0.08 6.37
N PHE A 111 -18.27 0.48 6.70
CA PHE A 111 -17.12 -0.29 7.15
C PHE A 111 -17.16 -0.64 8.65
N ILE A 112 -17.77 0.21 9.48
CA ILE A 112 -17.78 0.08 10.95
C ILE A 112 -19.19 -0.05 11.51
N PHE A 113 -20.09 0.90 11.20
CA PHE A 113 -21.38 0.97 11.91
C PHE A 113 -22.40 -0.04 11.39
N ASP A 114 -22.48 -0.24 10.07
CA ASP A 114 -23.36 -1.23 9.46
C ASP A 114 -22.68 -2.60 9.27
N ALA A 115 -21.43 -2.74 9.76
CA ALA A 115 -20.63 -3.93 9.52
C ALA A 115 -21.00 -5.08 10.46
N ASP A 116 -20.99 -6.30 9.91
CA ASP A 116 -21.18 -7.53 10.67
C ASP A 116 -19.86 -8.06 11.22
N PHE A 117 -19.71 -8.06 12.55
CA PHE A 117 -18.53 -8.56 13.26
C PHE A 117 -18.75 -9.92 13.92
N ALA A 118 -20.02 -10.31 14.16
CA ALA A 118 -20.39 -11.52 14.88
C ALA A 118 -21.01 -12.55 13.95
N GLY A 119 -20.48 -13.76 13.94
CA GLY A 119 -20.94 -14.86 13.10
C GLY A 119 -19.86 -15.92 12.90
N SER A 120 -20.23 -17.03 12.25
CA SER A 120 -19.37 -18.17 11.94
C SER A 120 -19.27 -18.48 10.44
N THR A 121 -20.20 -17.95 9.65
CA THR A 121 -20.31 -18.19 8.21
C THR A 121 -20.55 -16.88 7.45
N LYS A 122 -20.31 -16.91 6.14
CA LYS A 122 -20.61 -15.76 5.26
C LYS A 122 -22.10 -15.40 5.25
N GLN A 123 -22.98 -16.39 5.45
CA GLN A 123 -24.44 -16.18 5.45
C GLN A 123 -24.92 -15.37 6.66
N ASP A 124 -24.11 -15.26 7.71
CA ASP A 124 -24.43 -14.47 8.90
C ASP A 124 -24.32 -12.95 8.65
N CYS A 125 -23.77 -12.55 7.51
CA CYS A 125 -23.66 -11.14 7.11
C CYS A 125 -24.97 -10.70 6.44
N THR A 126 -25.82 -9.99 7.17
CA THR A 126 -27.16 -9.57 6.75
C THR A 126 -27.39 -8.07 6.78
N SER A 127 -26.49 -7.29 7.40
CA SER A 127 -26.67 -5.85 7.61
C SER A 127 -26.52 -4.99 6.34
N GLY A 128 -25.92 -5.53 5.28
CA GLY A 128 -25.61 -4.77 4.06
C GLY A 128 -24.30 -3.96 4.13
N GLY A 129 -23.66 -3.90 5.31
CA GLY A 129 -22.34 -3.32 5.51
C GLY A 129 -21.18 -4.28 5.21
N ALA A 130 -20.00 -3.95 5.70
CA ALA A 130 -18.81 -4.79 5.52
C ALA A 130 -18.92 -6.09 6.33
N CYS A 131 -18.67 -7.21 5.67
CA CYS A 131 -18.72 -8.53 6.30
C CYS A 131 -17.37 -8.89 6.94
N TRP A 132 -17.11 -8.46 8.16
CA TRP A 132 -15.88 -8.80 8.90
C TRP A 132 -15.87 -10.25 9.37
N VAL A 133 -17.03 -10.88 9.50
CA VAL A 133 -17.15 -12.31 9.77
C VAL A 133 -16.43 -13.12 8.71
N PHE A 134 -16.58 -12.77 7.42
CA PHE A 134 -15.88 -13.43 6.33
C PHE A 134 -14.35 -13.27 6.47
N VAL A 135 -13.89 -12.06 6.76
CA VAL A 135 -12.46 -11.80 6.98
C VAL A 135 -11.92 -12.64 8.14
N LYS A 136 -12.64 -12.70 9.27
CA LYS A 136 -12.26 -13.47 10.46
C LYS A 136 -12.16 -14.97 10.16
N VAL A 137 -13.15 -15.54 9.48
CA VAL A 137 -13.20 -16.98 9.14
C VAL A 137 -12.07 -17.35 8.17
N TRP A 138 -11.79 -16.49 7.20
CA TRP A 138 -10.79 -16.76 6.19
C TRP A 138 -9.39 -16.21 6.52
N MET A 139 -9.23 -15.47 7.63
CA MET A 139 -7.96 -14.83 8.02
C MET A 139 -6.80 -15.85 8.04
N LYS A 140 -7.04 -17.02 8.58
CA LYS A 140 -6.03 -18.07 8.65
C LYS A 140 -5.55 -18.50 7.25
N ARG A 141 -6.49 -18.63 6.31
CA ARG A 141 -6.19 -18.98 4.92
C ARG A 141 -5.52 -17.83 4.16
N PHE A 142 -5.89 -16.59 4.46
CA PHE A 142 -5.21 -15.41 3.91
C PHE A 142 -3.76 -15.29 4.40
N MET A 143 -3.49 -15.68 5.64
CA MET A 143 -2.14 -15.60 6.19
C MET A 143 -1.24 -16.76 5.74
N TYR A 144 -1.74 -18.01 5.83
CA TYR A 144 -0.92 -19.21 5.68
C TYR A 144 -1.25 -20.05 4.43
N GLY A 145 -2.30 -19.73 3.69
CA GLY A 145 -2.74 -20.54 2.56
C GLY A 145 -3.22 -21.92 2.99
N MET A 146 -2.65 -22.97 2.43
CA MET A 146 -2.96 -24.36 2.76
C MET A 146 -1.91 -25.00 3.68
N TYR A 147 -1.05 -24.21 4.28
CA TYR A 147 -0.01 -24.71 5.18
C TYR A 147 -0.62 -25.43 6.39
N PRO A 148 -0.10 -26.63 6.78
CA PRO A 148 -0.68 -27.43 7.85
C PRO A 148 -0.75 -26.67 9.17
N ASP A 149 -1.90 -26.77 9.84
CA ASP A 149 -2.20 -26.03 11.06
C ASP A 149 -1.20 -26.27 12.19
N ALA A 150 -0.80 -27.52 12.38
CA ALA A 150 0.16 -27.90 13.41
C ALA A 150 1.55 -27.28 13.22
N GLU A 151 1.86 -26.84 12.00
CA GLU A 151 3.20 -26.38 11.62
C GLU A 151 3.29 -24.89 11.35
N GLN A 152 2.17 -24.15 11.47
CA GLN A 152 2.12 -22.71 11.21
C GLN A 152 3.07 -21.88 12.09
N TRP A 153 3.42 -22.41 13.27
CA TRP A 153 4.40 -21.79 14.15
C TRP A 153 5.76 -21.55 13.47
N ARG A 154 6.15 -22.39 12.50
CA ARG A 154 7.41 -22.25 11.75
C ARG A 154 7.41 -20.95 10.93
N ILE A 155 6.31 -20.68 10.23
CA ILE A 155 6.13 -19.46 9.46
C ILE A 155 6.18 -18.25 10.39
N ASN A 156 5.49 -18.32 11.54
CA ASN A 156 5.48 -17.25 12.52
C ASN A 156 6.87 -16.95 13.07
N ILE A 157 7.67 -17.97 13.38
CA ILE A 157 9.05 -17.79 13.84
C ILE A 157 9.92 -17.20 12.73
N ALA A 158 9.79 -17.68 11.49
CA ALA A 158 10.54 -17.11 10.38
C ALA A 158 10.26 -15.60 10.22
N PHE A 159 8.99 -15.20 10.24
CA PHE A 159 8.63 -13.78 10.16
C PHE A 159 9.02 -12.99 11.40
N LEU A 160 8.92 -13.58 12.59
CA LEU A 160 9.37 -12.92 13.81
C LEU A 160 10.87 -12.58 13.72
N ILE A 161 11.69 -13.52 13.27
CA ILE A 161 13.14 -13.32 13.06
C ILE A 161 13.38 -12.22 12.01
N LEU A 162 12.63 -12.22 10.90
CA LEU A 162 12.74 -11.21 9.85
C LEU A 162 12.44 -9.81 10.39
N PHE A 163 11.26 -9.64 10.99
CA PHE A 163 10.83 -8.33 11.48
C PHE A 163 11.67 -7.84 12.66
N ALA A 164 12.11 -8.74 13.54
CA ALA A 164 13.05 -8.41 14.60
C ALA A 164 14.40 -7.94 14.03
N SER A 165 14.92 -8.62 13.02
CA SER A 165 16.18 -8.24 12.36
C SER A 165 16.06 -6.88 11.65
N ILE A 166 14.95 -6.62 10.97
CA ILE A 166 14.65 -5.31 10.36
C ILE A 166 14.55 -4.24 11.45
N GLY A 167 13.82 -4.51 12.54
CA GLY A 167 13.70 -3.60 13.68
C GLY A 167 15.06 -3.25 14.30
N LEU A 168 15.96 -4.23 14.43
CA LEU A 168 17.33 -4.00 14.92
C LEU A 168 18.15 -3.07 14.03
N ILE A 169 17.90 -3.03 12.72
CA ILE A 169 18.57 -2.07 11.81
C ILE A 169 18.24 -0.62 12.22
N PHE A 170 17.02 -0.35 12.67
CA PHE A 170 16.63 1.00 13.12
C PHE A 170 17.16 1.35 14.50
N LEU A 171 17.26 0.36 15.39
CA LEU A 171 17.64 0.57 16.79
C LEU A 171 19.15 0.61 17.02
N LEU A 172 19.92 -0.14 16.22
CA LEU A 172 21.37 -0.28 16.43
C LEU A 172 22.19 0.81 15.76
N PRO A 173 23.37 1.15 16.33
CA PRO A 173 24.30 2.11 15.72
C PRO A 173 24.87 1.57 14.39
N GLN A 174 25.31 2.49 13.51
CA GLN A 174 25.78 2.22 12.16
C GLN A 174 26.84 1.10 12.08
N LYS A 175 27.66 0.97 13.12
CA LYS A 175 28.73 -0.06 13.20
C LYS A 175 28.18 -1.49 13.07
N PHE A 176 26.99 -1.78 13.62
CA PHE A 176 26.40 -3.12 13.63
C PHE A 176 25.46 -3.39 12.45
N LYS A 177 24.95 -2.35 11.80
CA LYS A 177 23.98 -2.49 10.70
C LYS A 177 24.50 -3.36 9.55
N LYS A 178 25.76 -3.22 9.18
CA LYS A 178 26.36 -4.03 8.11
C LYS A 178 26.30 -5.53 8.39
N TYR A 179 26.49 -5.95 9.65
CA TYR A 179 26.44 -7.36 10.02
C TYR A 179 25.03 -7.92 9.94
N ILE A 180 24.02 -7.13 10.34
CA ILE A 180 22.62 -7.52 10.21
C ILE A 180 22.20 -7.61 8.74
N ILE A 181 22.67 -6.71 7.89
CA ILE A 181 22.39 -6.75 6.45
C ILE A 181 23.02 -8.01 5.84
N ILE A 182 24.27 -8.32 6.17
CA ILE A 182 24.95 -9.55 5.69
C ILE A 182 24.19 -10.81 6.20
N TYR A 183 23.77 -10.81 7.47
CA TYR A 183 22.95 -11.88 8.03
C TYR A 183 21.65 -12.06 7.26
N LEU A 184 20.90 -10.97 7.01
CA LEU A 184 19.64 -11.00 6.27
C LEU A 184 19.80 -11.46 4.81
N LEU A 185 20.92 -11.11 4.18
CA LEU A 185 21.20 -11.47 2.79
C LEU A 185 21.61 -12.93 2.60
N PHE A 186 22.40 -13.50 3.51
CA PHE A 186 23.03 -14.81 3.29
C PHE A 186 22.53 -15.90 4.25
N ILE A 187 22.38 -15.56 5.52
CA ILE A 187 22.08 -16.57 6.55
C ILE A 187 20.57 -16.74 6.73
N TYR A 188 19.84 -15.65 6.83
CA TYR A 188 18.40 -15.68 7.06
C TYR A 188 17.62 -16.47 5.98
N PRO A 189 17.86 -16.32 4.67
CA PRO A 189 17.14 -17.10 3.65
C PRO A 189 17.30 -18.59 3.83
N ILE A 190 18.52 -19.05 4.19
CA ILE A 190 18.80 -20.48 4.43
C ILE A 190 18.02 -20.95 5.65
N ILE A 191 18.02 -20.20 6.74
CA ILE A 191 17.28 -20.55 7.96
C ILE A 191 15.78 -20.59 7.66
N ALA A 192 15.24 -19.57 7.01
CA ALA A 192 13.82 -19.45 6.68
C ALA A 192 13.35 -20.60 5.78
N LEU A 193 14.10 -20.94 4.73
CA LEU A 193 13.78 -22.06 3.85
C LEU A 193 13.75 -23.37 4.62
N ASN A 194 14.80 -23.69 5.39
CA ASN A 194 14.85 -24.92 6.16
C ASN A 194 13.76 -25.01 7.22
N LEU A 195 13.40 -23.89 7.84
CA LEU A 195 12.35 -23.86 8.86
C LEU A 195 10.97 -24.10 8.21
N ILE A 196 10.69 -23.47 7.07
CA ILE A 196 9.37 -23.54 6.43
C ILE A 196 9.20 -24.82 5.64
N SER A 197 10.21 -25.26 4.86
CA SER A 197 10.13 -26.54 4.13
C SER A 197 10.27 -27.76 5.04
N GLY A 198 11.03 -27.65 6.11
CA GLY A 198 11.37 -28.79 6.97
C GLY A 198 12.44 -29.69 6.36
N GLY A 199 12.43 -30.98 6.76
CA GLY A 199 13.39 -31.98 6.29
C GLY A 199 14.73 -31.98 7.04
N VAL A 200 15.05 -30.91 7.76
CA VAL A 200 16.25 -30.80 8.60
C VAL A 200 15.82 -30.73 10.07
N PHE A 201 16.65 -31.15 10.98
CA PHE A 201 16.39 -31.15 12.44
C PHE A 201 15.14 -31.94 12.87
N GLY A 202 14.75 -32.99 12.12
CA GLY A 202 13.56 -33.78 12.45
C GLY A 202 12.21 -33.09 12.15
N LEU A 203 12.22 -31.95 11.47
CA LEU A 203 11.01 -31.29 11.06
C LEU A 203 10.37 -32.03 9.87
N LYS A 204 9.04 -32.19 9.93
CA LYS A 204 8.29 -32.81 8.84
C LYS A 204 8.44 -31.97 7.55
N TRP A 205 8.70 -32.62 6.43
CA TRP A 205 8.76 -32.00 5.12
C TRP A 205 7.37 -31.50 4.70
N ILE A 206 7.28 -30.27 4.22
CA ILE A 206 6.06 -29.65 3.70
C ILE A 206 6.32 -29.18 2.29
N GLU A 207 5.56 -29.74 1.35
CA GLU A 207 5.67 -29.39 -0.06
C GLU A 207 5.30 -27.92 -0.31
N THR A 208 6.01 -27.31 -1.25
CA THR A 208 5.79 -25.91 -1.64
C THR A 208 4.39 -25.64 -2.19
N GLY A 209 3.71 -26.69 -2.70
CA GLY A 209 2.32 -26.62 -3.12
C GLY A 209 1.32 -26.29 -2.00
N ALA A 210 1.68 -26.57 -0.74
CA ALA A 210 0.89 -26.19 0.42
C ALA A 210 1.14 -24.76 0.90
N TRP A 211 2.21 -24.11 0.42
CA TRP A 211 2.54 -22.74 0.79
C TRP A 211 1.58 -21.76 0.09
N GLY A 212 1.13 -20.76 0.80
CA GLY A 212 0.16 -19.83 0.21
C GLY A 212 -0.11 -18.61 1.09
N GLY A 213 -1.06 -17.81 0.63
CA GLY A 213 -1.48 -16.60 1.33
C GLY A 213 -0.38 -15.53 1.41
N LEU A 214 -0.50 -14.65 2.40
CA LEU A 214 0.47 -13.58 2.65
C LEU A 214 1.87 -14.11 2.91
N SER A 215 1.99 -15.27 3.58
CA SER A 215 3.29 -15.88 3.87
C SER A 215 4.08 -16.21 2.60
N LEU A 216 3.44 -16.80 1.60
CA LEU A 216 4.07 -17.08 0.32
C LEU A 216 4.51 -15.79 -0.39
N THR A 217 3.64 -14.80 -0.41
CA THR A 217 3.94 -13.50 -1.03
C THR A 217 5.17 -12.85 -0.40
N LEU A 218 5.25 -12.84 0.94
CA LEU A 218 6.40 -12.28 1.65
C LEU A 218 7.69 -13.08 1.43
N ILE A 219 7.60 -14.42 1.38
CA ILE A 219 8.74 -15.27 1.08
C ILE A 219 9.28 -14.97 -0.32
N VAL A 220 8.42 -15.01 -1.33
CA VAL A 220 8.80 -14.74 -2.73
C VAL A 220 9.41 -13.34 -2.87
N SER A 221 8.77 -12.33 -2.26
CA SER A 221 9.28 -10.96 -2.30
C SER A 221 10.63 -10.81 -1.60
N ALA A 222 10.80 -11.43 -0.43
CA ALA A 222 12.07 -11.36 0.31
C ALA A 222 13.21 -12.00 -0.50
N PHE A 223 12.99 -13.19 -1.07
CA PHE A 223 13.99 -13.86 -1.91
C PHE A 223 14.30 -13.05 -3.17
N ALA A 224 13.27 -12.57 -3.87
CA ALA A 224 13.45 -11.77 -5.07
C ALA A 224 14.27 -10.50 -4.77
N LEU A 225 13.97 -9.77 -3.70
CA LEU A 225 14.70 -8.56 -3.30
C LEU A 225 16.17 -8.86 -2.91
N ILE A 226 16.42 -9.98 -2.21
CA ILE A 226 17.76 -10.38 -1.83
C ILE A 226 18.62 -10.67 -3.05
N PHE A 227 18.10 -11.45 -3.99
CA PHE A 227 18.86 -11.89 -5.16
C PHE A 227 18.87 -10.89 -6.31
N CYS A 228 17.87 -10.00 -6.44
CA CYS A 228 17.87 -8.97 -7.48
C CYS A 228 19.01 -7.96 -7.31
N PHE A 229 19.45 -7.69 -6.08
CA PHE A 229 20.51 -6.72 -5.82
C PHE A 229 21.86 -7.16 -6.42
N PRO A 230 22.43 -8.36 -6.10
CA PRO A 230 23.68 -8.78 -6.72
C PRO A 230 23.56 -8.95 -8.23
N VAL A 231 22.47 -9.52 -8.74
CA VAL A 231 22.28 -9.69 -10.19
C VAL A 231 22.17 -8.35 -10.89
N GLY A 232 21.41 -7.40 -10.32
CA GLY A 232 21.29 -6.04 -10.85
C GLY A 232 22.62 -5.29 -10.85
N MET A 233 23.46 -5.48 -9.82
CA MET A 233 24.80 -4.91 -9.76
C MET A 233 25.70 -5.47 -10.88
N PHE A 234 25.68 -6.79 -11.13
CA PHE A 234 26.42 -7.38 -12.23
C PHE A 234 25.94 -6.86 -13.60
N LEU A 235 24.66 -6.72 -13.80
CA LEU A 235 24.09 -6.17 -15.03
C LEU A 235 24.47 -4.68 -15.22
N ALA A 236 24.43 -3.88 -14.16
CA ALA A 236 24.84 -2.48 -14.19
C ALA A 236 26.34 -2.32 -14.53
N MET A 237 27.21 -3.14 -13.94
CA MET A 237 28.63 -3.19 -14.27
C MET A 237 28.86 -3.65 -15.71
N GLY A 238 28.12 -4.68 -16.16
CA GLY A 238 28.17 -5.19 -17.52
C GLY A 238 27.80 -4.11 -18.55
N ARG A 239 26.77 -3.32 -18.28
CA ARG A 239 26.36 -2.18 -19.13
C ARG A 239 27.44 -1.12 -19.28
N ARG A 240 28.31 -0.96 -18.30
CA ARG A 240 29.43 0.00 -18.32
C ARG A 240 30.76 -0.61 -18.79
N SER A 241 30.76 -1.89 -19.16
CA SER A 241 31.97 -2.60 -19.57
C SER A 241 32.51 -2.06 -20.91
N ASP A 242 33.84 -2.05 -21.04
CA ASP A 242 34.52 -1.72 -22.28
C ASP A 242 34.47 -2.86 -23.30
N LEU A 243 34.11 -4.08 -22.86
CA LEU A 243 33.97 -5.22 -23.74
C LEU A 243 32.60 -5.17 -24.45
N PRO A 244 32.54 -5.01 -25.80
CA PRO A 244 31.32 -4.80 -26.54
C PRO A 244 30.30 -5.91 -26.32
N ALA A 245 30.73 -7.18 -26.29
CA ALA A 245 29.84 -8.34 -26.09
C ALA A 245 29.13 -8.26 -24.75
N ILE A 246 29.83 -8.02 -23.64
CA ILE A 246 29.25 -7.92 -22.29
C ILE A 246 28.29 -6.75 -22.23
N LYS A 247 28.69 -5.60 -22.78
CA LYS A 247 27.87 -4.38 -22.80
C LYS A 247 26.55 -4.59 -23.50
N TYR A 248 26.58 -5.08 -24.74
CA TYR A 248 25.36 -5.27 -25.54
C TYR A 248 24.47 -6.38 -24.97
N CYS A 249 25.04 -7.48 -24.46
CA CYS A 249 24.25 -8.51 -23.77
C CYS A 249 23.56 -7.96 -22.52
N SER A 250 24.25 -7.17 -21.71
CA SER A 250 23.65 -6.57 -20.49
C SER A 250 22.56 -5.57 -20.84
N ILE A 251 22.79 -4.70 -21.84
CA ILE A 251 21.78 -3.74 -22.31
C ILE A 251 20.56 -4.50 -22.85
N GLY A 252 20.77 -5.47 -23.74
CA GLY A 252 19.69 -6.25 -24.33
C GLY A 252 18.87 -7.01 -23.28
N PHE A 253 19.53 -7.57 -22.25
CA PHE A 253 18.84 -8.21 -21.14
C PHE A 253 17.98 -7.20 -20.37
N ILE A 254 18.52 -6.06 -19.96
CA ILE A 254 17.82 -5.03 -19.21
C ILE A 254 16.59 -4.53 -19.99
N GLU A 255 16.77 -4.18 -21.25
CA GLU A 255 15.69 -3.66 -22.10
C GLU A 255 14.60 -4.71 -22.35
N LEU A 256 14.97 -5.98 -22.61
CA LEU A 256 14.02 -7.07 -22.81
C LEU A 256 13.14 -7.28 -21.57
N TRP A 257 13.75 -7.43 -20.40
CA TRP A 257 13.00 -7.72 -19.16
C TRP A 257 12.13 -6.55 -18.71
N ARG A 258 12.55 -5.32 -18.96
CA ARG A 258 11.75 -4.12 -18.65
C ARG A 258 10.64 -3.87 -19.67
N GLY A 259 10.79 -4.36 -20.90
CA GLY A 259 9.79 -4.21 -21.95
C GLY A 259 8.62 -5.19 -21.86
N VAL A 260 8.77 -6.28 -21.11
CA VAL A 260 7.76 -7.34 -20.99
C VAL A 260 6.99 -7.19 -19.66
N PRO A 261 5.64 -7.28 -19.65
CA PRO A 261 4.87 -7.27 -18.41
C PRO A 261 5.23 -8.45 -17.49
N LEU A 262 5.32 -8.20 -16.19
CA LEU A 262 5.67 -9.24 -15.19
C LEU A 262 4.76 -10.48 -15.29
N ILE A 263 3.47 -10.30 -15.56
CA ILE A 263 2.52 -11.42 -15.69
C ILE A 263 2.91 -12.40 -16.79
N THR A 264 3.41 -11.89 -17.91
CA THR A 264 3.91 -12.72 -19.05
C THR A 264 5.14 -13.51 -18.63
N VAL A 265 6.06 -12.88 -17.90
CA VAL A 265 7.27 -13.52 -17.36
C VAL A 265 6.90 -14.66 -16.41
N LEU A 266 5.94 -14.42 -15.51
CA LEU A 266 5.46 -15.44 -14.57
C LEU A 266 4.79 -16.62 -15.30
N PHE A 267 3.99 -16.34 -16.32
CA PHE A 267 3.38 -17.38 -17.14
C PHE A 267 4.44 -18.20 -17.88
N MET A 268 5.41 -17.54 -18.50
CA MET A 268 6.54 -18.22 -19.15
C MET A 268 7.29 -19.13 -18.18
N SER A 269 7.61 -18.63 -16.98
CA SER A 269 8.35 -19.40 -15.98
C SER A 269 7.55 -20.59 -15.44
N ALA A 270 6.24 -20.41 -15.28
CA ALA A 270 5.38 -21.46 -14.71
C ALA A 270 5.05 -22.57 -15.70
N VAL A 271 4.77 -22.21 -16.98
CA VAL A 271 4.22 -23.12 -18.00
C VAL A 271 5.25 -23.46 -19.07
N MET A 272 5.93 -22.47 -19.66
CA MET A 272 6.82 -22.71 -20.79
C MET A 272 8.20 -23.20 -20.38
N PHE A 273 8.76 -22.70 -19.29
CA PHE A 273 10.12 -23.06 -18.86
C PHE A 273 10.32 -24.58 -18.66
N PRO A 274 9.38 -25.35 -18.08
CA PRO A 274 9.51 -26.81 -17.99
C PRO A 274 9.66 -27.50 -19.33
N MET A 275 9.09 -26.94 -20.41
CA MET A 275 9.15 -27.53 -21.76
C MET A 275 10.56 -27.48 -22.37
N PHE A 276 11.43 -26.60 -21.85
CA PHE A 276 12.82 -26.47 -22.29
C PHE A 276 13.80 -27.27 -21.42
N LEU A 277 13.32 -27.86 -20.31
CA LEU A 277 14.18 -28.70 -19.46
C LEU A 277 14.31 -30.10 -20.06
N PRO A 278 15.47 -30.73 -19.92
CA PRO A 278 15.66 -32.14 -20.29
C PRO A 278 14.68 -33.06 -19.54
N ASP A 279 14.28 -34.14 -20.23
CA ASP A 279 13.41 -35.15 -19.63
C ASP A 279 14.00 -35.68 -18.31
N GLY A 280 13.14 -35.76 -17.27
CA GLY A 280 13.52 -36.19 -15.93
C GLY A 280 14.06 -35.12 -15.01
N THR A 281 14.18 -33.86 -15.44
CA THR A 281 14.53 -32.75 -14.55
C THR A 281 13.27 -32.13 -13.96
N PHE A 282 13.13 -32.23 -12.64
CA PHE A 282 12.03 -31.60 -11.92
C PHE A 282 12.52 -30.33 -11.19
N MET A 283 12.11 -29.17 -11.68
CA MET A 283 12.30 -27.92 -10.97
C MET A 283 10.97 -27.51 -10.34
N ASP A 284 11.01 -27.27 -9.03
CA ASP A 284 9.84 -26.81 -8.28
C ASP A 284 9.23 -25.54 -8.88
N LYS A 285 7.90 -25.45 -8.91
CA LYS A 285 7.16 -24.30 -9.45
C LYS A 285 7.52 -23.00 -8.74
N LEU A 286 7.65 -23.03 -7.42
CA LEU A 286 8.02 -21.87 -6.63
C LEU A 286 9.42 -21.37 -6.97
N MET A 287 10.38 -22.29 -7.12
CA MET A 287 11.76 -21.93 -7.52
C MET A 287 11.78 -21.21 -8.86
N ARG A 288 11.04 -21.71 -9.86
CA ARG A 288 10.92 -21.07 -11.18
C ARG A 288 10.37 -19.66 -11.10
N VAL A 289 9.32 -19.47 -10.29
CA VAL A 289 8.70 -18.17 -10.07
C VAL A 289 9.67 -17.19 -9.38
N ILE A 290 10.39 -17.65 -8.35
CA ILE A 290 11.39 -16.82 -7.65
C ILE A 290 12.51 -16.38 -8.60
N ILE A 291 13.02 -17.27 -9.42
CA ILE A 291 14.06 -16.94 -10.43
C ILE A 291 13.53 -15.89 -11.40
N ALA A 292 12.32 -16.10 -11.94
CA ALA A 292 11.71 -15.18 -12.89
C ALA A 292 11.51 -13.78 -12.33
N ILE A 293 10.97 -13.66 -11.10
CA ILE A 293 10.78 -12.38 -10.43
C ILE A 293 12.15 -11.74 -10.13
N THR A 294 13.11 -12.53 -9.67
CA THR A 294 14.47 -12.04 -9.38
C THR A 294 15.13 -11.42 -10.61
N LEU A 295 15.05 -12.07 -11.77
CA LEU A 295 15.62 -11.56 -13.01
C LEU A 295 14.89 -10.31 -13.50
N PHE A 296 13.57 -10.27 -13.34
CA PHE A 296 12.74 -9.12 -13.67
C PHE A 296 13.12 -7.92 -12.80
N GLU A 297 13.14 -8.07 -11.49
CA GLU A 297 13.51 -7.01 -10.55
C GLU A 297 14.98 -6.59 -10.69
N ALA A 298 15.87 -7.53 -11.04
CA ALA A 298 17.27 -7.22 -11.29
C ALA A 298 17.49 -6.27 -12.47
N ALA A 299 16.66 -6.37 -13.50
CA ALA A 299 16.71 -5.46 -14.64
C ALA A 299 16.33 -4.01 -14.23
N TYR A 300 15.30 -3.85 -13.38
CA TYR A 300 14.94 -2.54 -12.80
C TYR A 300 16.03 -2.03 -11.84
N MET A 301 16.58 -2.91 -11.00
CA MET A 301 17.67 -2.55 -10.10
C MET A 301 18.90 -2.06 -10.86
N ALA A 302 19.26 -2.72 -11.97
CA ALA A 302 20.39 -2.33 -12.82
C ALA A 302 20.23 -0.95 -13.46
N GLU A 303 19.00 -0.46 -13.62
CA GLU A 303 18.73 0.88 -14.13
C GLU A 303 18.89 1.95 -13.06
N VAL A 304 18.64 1.62 -11.80
CA VAL A 304 18.77 2.56 -10.67
C VAL A 304 20.22 2.73 -10.22
N ILE A 305 21.08 1.71 -10.41
CA ILE A 305 22.51 1.72 -10.06
C ILE A 305 23.33 2.43 -11.15
#